data_2e818074c40bf8d97ef45120417782e3
#
_entry.id   2e818074c40bf8d97ef45120417782e3
#
_cell.length_a   1.000
_cell.length_b   1.000
_cell.length_c   1.000
_cell.angle_alpha   90.00
_cell.angle_beta   90.00
_cell.angle_gamma   90.00
#
_symmetry.space_group_name_H-M   'P 1'
#
loop_
_entity.id
_entity.type
_entity.pdbx_description
1 polymer ?
#
loop_
_entity_poly.entity_id
_entity_poly.type
_entity_poly.pdbx_seq_one_letter_code
_entity_poly.pdbx_strand_id
1 'polypeptide(L)'
;FGLDKKVQIKDSFFHNANSAFSRKIWEKYPFDENLTNIEDRVWGEQVISAGFNIIYEPDASVYHWHGIHQDLNADRAKNIVRILESLDTIKANAIYENPEDLKILSVIPVKGESKLIDDKPMMYYSIESAKQSKFITDIIVSTDNENTSELAKSMGAESPFIRPSSLSEDYIDIFQVIEYTLSQLEQQSRHYDIIVLLEEVYPFREDGLIDK
;
A
#
# COMPACT_ATOMS: atom_id res chain seq x y z
N PHE A 1 -7.44 2.85 -11.36
CA PHE A 1 -8.03 2.08 -12.46
C PHE A 1 -7.72 2.80 -13.78
N GLY A 2 -7.24 2.07 -14.82
CA GLY A 2 -6.93 2.62 -16.13
C GLY A 2 -8.18 2.91 -16.97
N LEU A 3 -7.95 3.13 -18.28
CA LEU A 3 -9.03 3.36 -19.26
C LEU A 3 -9.69 2.08 -19.78
N ASP A 4 -9.26 0.91 -19.30
CA ASP A 4 -9.72 -0.38 -19.80
C ASP A 4 -10.78 -0.98 -18.86
N LYS A 5 -11.76 -1.62 -19.48
CA LYS A 5 -12.77 -2.42 -18.78
C LYS A 5 -12.09 -3.56 -18.00
N LYS A 6 -12.48 -3.72 -16.73
CA LYS A 6 -11.95 -4.79 -15.86
C LYS A 6 -13.09 -5.60 -15.26
N VAL A 7 -12.89 -6.92 -15.22
CA VAL A 7 -13.74 -7.84 -14.47
C VAL A 7 -12.97 -8.27 -13.22
N GLN A 8 -13.43 -7.82 -12.07
CA GLN A 8 -12.81 -8.11 -10.78
C GLN A 8 -13.40 -9.43 -10.26
N ILE A 9 -12.52 -10.39 -10.01
CA ILE A 9 -12.86 -11.74 -9.51
C ILE A 9 -12.32 -11.93 -8.09
N LYS A 10 -11.21 -11.25 -7.78
CA LYS A 10 -10.53 -11.28 -6.48
C LYS A 10 -10.47 -9.89 -5.84
N ASP A 11 -10.22 -8.89 -6.66
CA ASP A 11 -10.26 -7.50 -6.25
C ASP A 11 -11.72 -7.11 -6.00
N SER A 12 -11.98 -6.51 -4.84
CA SER A 12 -13.33 -6.18 -4.35
C SER A 12 -13.62 -4.68 -4.42
N PHE A 13 -12.84 -3.93 -5.20
CA PHE A 13 -13.07 -2.49 -5.29
C PHE A 13 -14.46 -2.19 -5.85
N PHE A 14 -15.30 -1.61 -5.03
CA PHE A 14 -16.63 -1.14 -5.36
C PHE A 14 -16.84 0.24 -4.74
N HIS A 15 -17.39 1.17 -5.50
CA HIS A 15 -17.69 2.51 -5.04
C HIS A 15 -19.14 2.86 -5.39
N ASN A 16 -19.91 3.22 -4.37
CA ASN A 16 -21.34 3.40 -4.45
C ASN A 16 -21.79 4.69 -5.17
N ALA A 17 -20.88 5.66 -5.41
CA ALA A 17 -21.24 6.95 -6.00
C ALA A 17 -21.71 6.85 -7.47
N ASN A 18 -21.24 5.85 -8.22
CA ASN A 18 -21.67 5.59 -9.60
C ASN A 18 -21.60 4.09 -9.87
N SER A 19 -22.62 3.38 -9.48
CA SER A 19 -22.67 1.92 -9.59
C SER A 19 -24.07 1.43 -9.95
N ALA A 20 -24.13 0.28 -10.60
CA ALA A 20 -25.36 -0.47 -10.82
C ALA A 20 -25.15 -1.93 -10.42
N PHE A 21 -26.09 -2.50 -9.70
CA PHE A 21 -26.02 -3.88 -9.24
C PHE A 21 -27.37 -4.58 -9.32
N SER A 22 -27.32 -5.89 -9.36
CA SER A 22 -28.53 -6.71 -9.41
C SER A 22 -29.33 -6.59 -8.11
N ARG A 23 -30.61 -6.24 -8.23
CA ARG A 23 -31.52 -6.21 -7.08
C ARG A 23 -31.55 -7.54 -6.34
N LYS A 24 -31.51 -8.68 -7.05
CA LYS A 24 -31.49 -10.01 -6.42
C LYS A 24 -30.24 -10.25 -5.57
N ILE A 25 -29.10 -9.71 -6.01
CA ILE A 25 -27.84 -9.80 -5.23
C ILE A 25 -27.95 -8.91 -4.00
N TRP A 26 -28.44 -7.68 -4.16
CA TRP A 26 -28.61 -6.75 -3.05
C TRP A 26 -29.62 -7.26 -2.00
N GLU A 27 -30.74 -7.85 -2.42
CA GLU A 27 -31.71 -8.45 -1.50
C GLU A 27 -31.13 -9.62 -0.69
N LYS A 28 -30.17 -10.35 -1.28
CA LYS A 28 -29.47 -11.44 -0.60
C LYS A 28 -28.29 -10.97 0.27
N TYR A 29 -27.61 -9.92 -0.17
CA TYR A 29 -26.46 -9.32 0.48
C TYR A 29 -26.70 -7.80 0.57
N PRO A 30 -27.51 -7.32 1.52
CA PRO A 30 -27.76 -5.89 1.68
C PRO A 30 -26.51 -5.18 2.22
N PHE A 31 -26.43 -3.86 1.99
CA PHE A 31 -25.43 -3.05 2.67
C PHE A 31 -25.66 -3.10 4.18
N ASP A 32 -24.57 -3.12 4.94
CA ASP A 32 -24.63 -3.04 6.40
C ASP A 32 -24.90 -1.58 6.81
N GLU A 33 -26.08 -1.32 7.34
CA GLU A 33 -26.53 0.02 7.78
C GLU A 33 -25.76 0.55 9.00
N ASN A 34 -25.02 -0.32 9.70
CA ASN A 34 -24.20 0.09 10.85
C ASN A 34 -22.82 0.60 10.41
N LEU A 35 -22.45 0.40 9.14
CA LEU A 35 -21.21 0.89 8.58
C LEU A 35 -21.44 2.23 7.90
N THR A 36 -20.57 3.19 8.17
CA THR A 36 -20.63 4.51 7.56
C THR A 36 -19.31 4.79 6.81
N ASN A 37 -19.40 5.19 5.55
CA ASN A 37 -18.31 5.57 4.66
C ASN A 37 -17.42 4.42 4.12
N ILE A 38 -17.70 3.18 4.42
CA ILE A 38 -17.01 2.00 3.89
C ILE A 38 -17.98 0.85 3.56
N GLU A 39 -19.29 1.10 3.68
CA GLU A 39 -20.34 0.11 3.42
C GLU A 39 -20.22 -0.48 2.00
N ASP A 40 -19.79 0.33 1.04
CA ASP A 40 -19.58 -0.07 -0.34
C ASP A 40 -18.38 -1.02 -0.50
N ARG A 41 -17.28 -0.77 0.19
CA ARG A 41 -16.11 -1.67 0.18
C ARG A 41 -16.42 -3.02 0.81
N VAL A 42 -17.05 -3.00 1.98
CA VAL A 42 -17.45 -4.23 2.68
C VAL A 42 -18.42 -5.05 1.83
N TRP A 43 -19.38 -4.40 1.20
CA TRP A 43 -20.30 -5.04 0.28
C TRP A 43 -19.58 -5.64 -0.94
N GLY A 44 -18.64 -4.92 -1.53
CA GLY A 44 -17.81 -5.41 -2.62
C GLY A 44 -17.09 -6.70 -2.27
N GLU A 45 -16.50 -6.79 -1.08
CA GLU A 45 -15.86 -8.02 -0.59
C GLU A 45 -16.82 -9.16 -0.38
N GLN A 46 -17.98 -8.87 0.20
CA GLN A 46 -19.01 -9.87 0.45
C GLN A 46 -19.49 -10.51 -0.85
N VAL A 47 -19.76 -9.73 -1.89
CA VAL A 47 -20.23 -10.25 -3.17
C VAL A 47 -19.15 -11.00 -3.95
N ILE A 48 -17.88 -10.54 -3.93
CA ILE A 48 -16.76 -11.26 -4.51
C ILE A 48 -16.55 -12.60 -3.80
N SER A 49 -16.56 -12.61 -2.46
CA SER A 49 -16.42 -13.82 -1.66
C SER A 49 -17.57 -14.80 -1.89
N ALA A 50 -18.75 -14.31 -2.25
CA ALA A 50 -19.90 -15.11 -2.64
C ALA A 50 -19.85 -15.63 -4.09
N GLY A 51 -18.76 -15.37 -4.83
CA GLY A 51 -18.53 -15.85 -6.20
C GLY A 51 -19.13 -14.97 -7.29
N PHE A 52 -19.55 -13.75 -6.97
CA PHE A 52 -19.97 -12.77 -7.98
C PHE A 52 -18.79 -11.95 -8.48
N ASN A 53 -18.97 -11.31 -9.64
CA ASN A 53 -17.94 -10.44 -10.22
C ASN A 53 -18.36 -8.97 -10.10
N ILE A 54 -17.38 -8.09 -9.90
CA ILE A 54 -17.55 -6.64 -10.02
C ILE A 54 -16.93 -6.21 -11.36
N ILE A 55 -17.67 -5.44 -12.15
CA ILE A 55 -17.23 -4.96 -13.44
C ILE A 55 -16.96 -3.46 -13.34
N TYR A 56 -15.72 -3.07 -13.62
CA TYR A 56 -15.36 -1.68 -13.86
C TYR A 56 -15.58 -1.35 -15.35
N GLU A 57 -16.46 -0.39 -15.61
CA GLU A 57 -16.80 0.09 -16.96
C GLU A 57 -16.39 1.56 -17.09
N PRO A 58 -15.24 1.87 -17.71
CA PRO A 58 -14.74 3.24 -17.79
C PRO A 58 -15.64 4.17 -18.64
N ASP A 59 -16.38 3.63 -19.61
CA ASP A 59 -17.30 4.41 -20.44
C ASP A 59 -18.55 4.89 -19.66
N ALA A 60 -18.81 4.30 -18.48
CA ALA A 60 -19.87 4.72 -17.57
C ALA A 60 -19.42 5.82 -16.59
N SER A 61 -18.39 6.57 -16.91
CA SER A 61 -17.86 7.63 -16.06
C SER A 61 -18.83 8.79 -15.89
N VAL A 62 -18.91 9.31 -14.67
CA VAL A 62 -19.70 10.50 -14.33
C VAL A 62 -18.85 11.52 -13.58
N TYR A 63 -19.17 12.79 -13.75
CA TYR A 63 -18.60 13.83 -12.89
C TYR A 63 -19.28 13.78 -11.54
N HIS A 64 -18.53 13.50 -10.50
CA HIS A 64 -19.00 13.49 -9.14
C HIS A 64 -18.39 14.65 -8.35
N TRP A 65 -19.24 15.54 -7.85
CA TRP A 65 -18.82 16.62 -6.99
C TRP A 65 -18.59 16.07 -5.57
N HIS A 66 -17.35 15.81 -5.24
CA HIS A 66 -16.97 15.76 -3.84
C HIS A 66 -16.77 17.19 -3.38
N GLY A 67 -17.63 17.66 -2.49
CA GLY A 67 -17.28 18.85 -1.72
C GLY A 67 -15.90 18.58 -1.12
N ILE A 68 -14.90 19.36 -1.55
CA ILE A 68 -13.50 19.27 -1.09
C ILE A 68 -13.38 19.48 0.43
N HIS A 69 -14.43 19.93 1.03
CA HIS A 69 -14.61 20.06 2.47
C HIS A 69 -15.05 18.73 3.07
N GLN A 70 -14.15 17.78 3.08
CA GLN A 70 -14.14 16.80 4.17
C GLN A 70 -13.73 17.60 5.41
N ASP A 71 -14.68 18.41 5.93
CA ASP A 71 -14.60 19.36 7.04
C ASP A 71 -13.65 18.89 8.14
N LEU A 72 -12.36 18.78 7.93
CA LEU A 72 -11.33 18.43 8.92
C LEU A 72 -11.91 17.64 10.14
N ASN A 73 -12.93 16.82 9.89
CA ASN A 73 -13.67 16.11 10.93
C ASN A 73 -12.82 14.95 11.42
N ALA A 74 -12.01 15.24 12.44
CA ALA A 74 -11.12 14.28 13.06
C ALA A 74 -11.86 13.04 13.59
N ASP A 75 -13.11 13.19 14.03
CA ASP A 75 -13.89 12.05 14.56
C ASP A 75 -14.37 11.12 13.44
N ARG A 76 -14.71 11.67 12.27
CA ARG A 76 -15.00 10.87 11.07
C ARG A 76 -13.76 10.12 10.60
N ALA A 77 -12.59 10.79 10.54
CA ALA A 77 -11.34 10.16 10.16
C ALA A 77 -10.97 9.03 11.13
N LYS A 78 -11.07 9.26 12.44
CA LYS A 78 -10.85 8.22 13.47
C LYS A 78 -11.79 7.03 13.33
N ASN A 79 -13.07 7.28 13.05
CA ASN A 79 -14.03 6.19 12.83
C ASN A 79 -13.68 5.36 11.60
N ILE A 80 -13.31 6.00 10.48
CA ILE A 80 -12.89 5.29 9.26
C ILE A 80 -11.65 4.44 9.55
N VAL A 81 -10.62 5.01 10.19
CA VAL A 81 -9.41 4.27 10.59
C VAL A 81 -9.78 3.07 11.46
N ARG A 82 -10.56 3.25 12.52
CA ARG A 82 -10.97 2.16 13.41
C ARG A 82 -11.72 1.04 12.70
N ILE A 83 -12.58 1.38 11.74
CA ILE A 83 -13.32 0.38 10.98
C ILE A 83 -12.37 -0.35 10.02
N LEU A 84 -11.48 0.36 9.32
CA LEU A 84 -10.47 -0.26 8.47
C LEU A 84 -9.55 -1.19 9.26
N GLU A 85 -9.06 -0.75 10.41
CA GLU A 85 -8.27 -1.59 11.33
C GLU A 85 -9.03 -2.85 11.78
N SER A 86 -10.34 -2.74 12.05
CA SER A 86 -11.14 -3.90 12.43
C SER A 86 -11.32 -4.91 11.29
N LEU A 87 -11.43 -4.43 10.05
CA LEU A 87 -11.51 -5.29 8.86
C LEU A 87 -10.18 -5.98 8.57
N ASP A 88 -9.09 -5.24 8.65
CA ASP A 88 -7.74 -5.79 8.44
C ASP A 88 -7.38 -6.82 9.52
N THR A 89 -7.77 -6.61 10.78
CA THR A 89 -7.56 -7.58 11.85
C THR A 89 -8.33 -8.89 11.59
N ILE A 90 -9.56 -8.81 11.07
CA ILE A 90 -10.35 -9.99 10.71
C ILE A 90 -9.69 -10.74 9.54
N LYS A 91 -9.17 -10.03 8.54
CA LYS A 91 -8.47 -10.63 7.40
C LYS A 91 -7.14 -11.25 7.79
N ALA A 92 -6.32 -10.55 8.57
CA ALA A 92 -5.04 -11.04 9.02
C ALA A 92 -5.17 -12.36 9.80
N ASN A 93 -6.17 -12.46 10.67
CA ASN A 93 -6.45 -13.69 11.42
C ASN A 93 -6.96 -14.85 10.54
N ALA A 94 -7.46 -14.57 9.33
CA ALA A 94 -8.00 -15.59 8.43
C ALA A 94 -6.99 -16.13 7.40
N ILE A 95 -5.90 -15.42 7.14
CA ILE A 95 -5.00 -15.70 6.03
C ILE A 95 -3.62 -16.20 6.47
N TYR A 96 -3.12 -15.78 7.61
CA TYR A 96 -1.75 -16.08 8.03
C TYR A 96 -1.74 -16.70 9.44
N GLU A 97 -1.51 -18.02 9.47
CA GLU A 97 -1.37 -18.75 10.75
C GLU A 97 -0.03 -18.46 11.45
N ASN A 98 1.01 -18.06 10.69
CA ASN A 98 2.33 -17.79 11.24
C ASN A 98 3.03 -16.66 10.48
N PRO A 99 3.33 -15.49 11.12
CA PRO A 99 4.05 -14.39 10.49
C PRO A 99 5.46 -14.75 10.00
N GLU A 100 6.08 -15.80 10.56
CA GLU A 100 7.40 -16.26 10.15
C GLU A 100 7.42 -16.89 8.75
N ASP A 101 6.26 -17.29 8.22
CA ASP A 101 6.13 -17.85 6.88
C ASP A 101 5.98 -16.78 5.79
N LEU A 102 5.81 -15.51 6.19
CA LEU A 102 5.62 -14.39 5.27
C LEU A 102 6.95 -13.86 4.73
N LYS A 103 6.95 -13.52 3.45
CA LYS A 103 8.03 -12.73 2.84
C LYS A 103 7.70 -11.25 2.95
N ILE A 104 8.44 -10.55 3.79
CA ILE A 104 8.20 -9.14 4.10
C ILE A 104 9.33 -8.30 3.53
N LEU A 105 8.98 -7.39 2.63
CA LEU A 105 9.90 -6.47 1.98
C LEU A 105 9.87 -5.10 2.67
N SER A 106 11.03 -4.61 3.08
CA SER A 106 11.21 -3.19 3.39
C SER A 106 11.61 -2.42 2.13
N VAL A 107 10.83 -1.40 1.77
CA VAL A 107 11.18 -0.46 0.69
C VAL A 107 11.56 0.88 1.31
N ILE A 108 12.76 1.35 0.98
CA ILE A 108 13.30 2.65 1.42
C ILE A 108 13.50 3.52 0.17
N PRO A 109 12.55 4.40 -0.17
CA PRO A 109 12.70 5.30 -1.30
C PRO A 109 13.65 6.44 -0.95
N VAL A 110 14.63 6.69 -1.81
CA VAL A 110 15.59 7.79 -1.69
C VAL A 110 15.68 8.53 -3.02
N LYS A 111 15.49 9.83 -3.00
CA LYS A 111 15.64 10.70 -4.18
C LYS A 111 16.99 11.40 -4.14
N GLY A 112 17.79 11.20 -5.18
CA GLY A 112 19.12 11.79 -5.28
C GLY A 112 20.05 11.30 -4.17
N GLU A 113 20.79 12.22 -3.55
CA GLU A 113 21.68 11.93 -2.43
C GLU A 113 20.94 12.00 -1.10
N SER A 114 21.10 10.96 -0.26
CA SER A 114 20.54 10.97 1.09
C SER A 114 21.20 12.06 1.95
N LYS A 115 20.38 12.89 2.59
CA LYS A 115 20.87 13.97 3.47
C LYS A 115 21.53 13.39 4.72
N LEU A 116 22.46 14.12 5.31
CA LEU A 116 23.16 13.68 6.51
C LEU A 116 22.48 14.18 7.79
N ILE A 117 22.46 13.31 8.80
CA ILE A 117 22.19 13.63 10.20
C ILE A 117 23.31 13.01 11.02
N ASP A 118 24.04 13.84 11.77
CA ASP A 118 25.20 13.41 12.58
C ASP A 118 26.20 12.56 11.76
N ASP A 119 26.62 13.10 10.61
CA ASP A 119 27.54 12.48 9.65
C ASP A 119 27.07 11.13 9.06
N LYS A 120 25.82 10.74 9.28
CA LYS A 120 25.21 9.56 8.70
C LYS A 120 24.09 9.95 7.71
N PRO A 121 23.98 9.28 6.56
CA PRO A 121 22.86 9.51 5.65
C PRO A 121 21.54 9.12 6.31
N MET A 122 20.46 9.86 6.06
CA MET A 122 19.16 9.61 6.67
C MET A 122 18.66 8.18 6.43
N MET A 123 18.91 7.63 5.22
CA MET A 123 18.55 6.25 4.91
C MET A 123 19.22 5.22 5.83
N TYR A 124 20.39 5.54 6.44
CA TYR A 124 21.05 4.65 7.40
C TYR A 124 20.12 4.25 8.53
N TYR A 125 19.38 5.22 9.09
CA TYR A 125 18.48 4.96 10.22
C TYR A 125 17.30 4.06 9.81
N SER A 126 16.79 4.22 8.59
CA SER A 126 15.74 3.36 8.04
C SER A 126 16.26 1.93 7.78
N ILE A 127 17.47 1.80 7.24
CA ILE A 127 18.12 0.51 7.02
C ILE A 127 18.37 -0.20 8.36
N GLU A 128 18.89 0.50 9.37
CA GLU A 128 19.14 -0.10 10.69
C GLU A 128 17.82 -0.52 11.37
N SER A 129 16.78 0.30 11.28
CA SER A 129 15.45 -0.09 11.80
C SER A 129 14.92 -1.35 11.11
N ALA A 130 15.08 -1.46 9.80
CA ALA A 130 14.67 -2.66 9.06
C ALA A 130 15.47 -3.90 9.46
N LYS A 131 16.79 -3.77 9.65
CA LYS A 131 17.66 -4.88 10.11
C LYS A 131 17.34 -5.38 11.51
N GLN A 132 16.81 -4.52 12.37
CA GLN A 132 16.44 -4.88 13.74
C GLN A 132 15.11 -5.65 13.80
N SER A 133 14.29 -5.58 12.76
CA SER A 133 13.05 -6.33 12.68
C SER A 133 13.32 -7.82 12.53
N LYS A 134 12.50 -8.62 13.21
CA LYS A 134 12.52 -10.09 13.15
C LYS A 134 11.82 -10.64 11.90
N PHE A 135 10.98 -9.83 11.28
CA PHE A 135 10.09 -10.27 10.23
C PHE A 135 10.49 -9.79 8.84
N ILE A 136 11.29 -8.72 8.71
CA ILE A 136 11.74 -8.24 7.40
C ILE A 136 12.68 -9.25 6.77
N THR A 137 12.29 -9.72 5.59
CA THR A 137 13.05 -10.70 4.79
C THR A 137 14.12 -10.01 3.95
N ASP A 138 13.74 -8.93 3.26
CA ASP A 138 14.63 -8.19 2.36
C ASP A 138 14.49 -6.68 2.56
N ILE A 139 15.60 -5.96 2.34
CA ILE A 139 15.66 -4.50 2.48
C ILE A 139 16.10 -3.91 1.14
N ILE A 140 15.22 -3.19 0.47
CA ILE A 140 15.49 -2.56 -0.83
C ILE A 140 15.51 -1.04 -0.67
N VAL A 141 16.62 -0.43 -1.09
CA VAL A 141 16.70 1.01 -1.31
C VAL A 141 16.39 1.28 -2.78
N SER A 142 15.27 1.97 -3.03
CA SER A 142 14.83 2.37 -4.36
C SER A 142 15.28 3.81 -4.63
N THR A 143 16.32 3.99 -5.43
CA THR A 143 16.92 5.30 -5.70
C THR A 143 17.17 5.50 -7.19
N ASP A 144 17.21 6.77 -7.60
CA ASP A 144 17.61 7.25 -8.94
C ASP A 144 19.08 7.67 -9.03
N ASN A 145 19.86 7.49 -7.95
CA ASN A 145 21.24 7.93 -7.82
C ASN A 145 22.19 6.74 -7.58
N GLU A 146 23.19 6.59 -8.43
CA GLU A 146 24.15 5.48 -8.35
C GLU A 146 24.99 5.51 -7.07
N ASN A 147 25.44 6.69 -6.62
CA ASN A 147 26.22 6.79 -5.39
C ASN A 147 25.39 6.39 -4.18
N THR A 148 24.11 6.78 -4.14
CA THR A 148 23.17 6.38 -3.08
C THR A 148 22.92 4.87 -3.11
N SER A 149 22.83 4.27 -4.30
CA SER A 149 22.70 2.82 -4.46
C SER A 149 23.92 2.09 -3.90
N GLU A 150 25.14 2.51 -4.25
CA GLU A 150 26.36 1.88 -3.74
C GLU A 150 26.51 2.08 -2.22
N LEU A 151 26.15 3.27 -1.73
CA LEU A 151 26.17 3.54 -0.29
C LEU A 151 25.17 2.65 0.48
N ALA A 152 23.95 2.45 -0.06
CA ALA A 152 22.96 1.55 0.51
C ALA A 152 23.46 0.10 0.59
N LYS A 153 24.11 -0.40 -0.47
CA LYS A 153 24.74 -1.73 -0.50
C LYS A 153 25.84 -1.86 0.56
N SER A 154 26.66 -0.83 0.72
CA SER A 154 27.71 -0.82 1.77
C SER A 154 27.14 -0.90 3.20
N MET A 155 25.89 -0.44 3.38
CA MET A 155 25.14 -0.50 4.63
C MET A 155 24.35 -1.80 4.81
N GLY A 156 24.42 -2.73 3.84
CA GLY A 156 23.78 -4.04 3.91
C GLY A 156 22.32 -4.06 3.48
N ALA A 157 21.84 -3.03 2.75
CA ALA A 157 20.61 -3.09 1.99
C ALA A 157 20.92 -3.49 0.54
N GLU A 158 19.90 -3.92 -0.20
CA GLU A 158 20.00 -4.13 -1.64
C GLU A 158 19.52 -2.89 -2.40
N SER A 159 20.11 -2.66 -3.56
CA SER A 159 19.65 -1.70 -4.55
C SER A 159 19.90 -2.31 -5.94
N PRO A 160 19.01 -3.23 -6.38
CA PRO A 160 19.26 -4.08 -7.54
C PRO A 160 19.01 -3.38 -8.89
N PHE A 161 18.48 -2.18 -8.87
CA PHE A 161 18.21 -1.35 -10.05
C PHE A 161 18.32 0.13 -9.71
N ILE A 162 18.53 0.96 -10.73
CA ILE A 162 18.40 2.41 -10.62
C ILE A 162 17.03 2.83 -11.12
N ARG A 163 16.27 3.52 -10.28
CA ARG A 163 14.94 4.03 -10.61
C ARG A 163 15.04 5.12 -11.68
N PRO A 164 14.18 5.13 -12.70
CA PRO A 164 14.13 6.23 -13.67
C PRO A 164 13.91 7.58 -12.97
N SER A 165 14.63 8.62 -13.40
CA SER A 165 14.51 9.98 -12.84
C SER A 165 13.10 10.55 -12.96
N SER A 166 12.32 10.12 -13.96
CA SER A 166 10.90 10.48 -14.11
C SER A 166 10.03 10.04 -12.93
N LEU A 167 10.45 9.03 -12.16
CA LEU A 167 9.80 8.58 -10.92
C LEU A 167 10.39 9.27 -9.67
N SER A 168 11.19 10.31 -9.85
CA SER A 168 11.76 11.12 -8.77
C SER A 168 11.32 12.59 -8.84
N GLU A 169 10.37 12.92 -9.70
CA GLU A 169 9.77 14.25 -9.75
C GLU A 169 8.88 14.51 -8.55
N ASP A 170 8.71 15.80 -8.18
CA ASP A 170 8.00 16.19 -6.95
C ASP A 170 6.50 15.86 -6.96
N TYR A 171 5.91 15.64 -8.14
CA TYR A 171 4.51 15.28 -8.31
C TYR A 171 4.26 13.76 -8.34
N ILE A 172 5.32 12.95 -8.25
CA ILE A 172 5.19 11.49 -8.27
C ILE A 172 4.72 10.99 -6.91
N ASP A 173 3.62 10.24 -6.93
CA ASP A 173 3.11 9.58 -5.74
C ASP A 173 4.05 8.44 -5.32
N ILE A 174 4.21 8.28 -4.02
CA ILE A 174 5.02 7.20 -3.42
C ILE A 174 4.57 5.81 -3.88
N PHE A 175 3.28 5.63 -4.14
CA PHE A 175 2.76 4.36 -4.64
C PHE A 175 3.32 4.00 -6.03
N GLN A 176 3.56 4.97 -6.90
CA GLN A 176 4.20 4.74 -8.21
C GLN A 176 5.65 4.24 -8.05
N VAL A 177 6.36 4.74 -7.02
CA VAL A 177 7.71 4.27 -6.69
C VAL A 177 7.69 2.84 -6.16
N ILE A 178 6.72 2.51 -5.31
CA ILE A 178 6.54 1.15 -4.78
C ILE A 178 6.17 0.19 -5.92
N GLU A 179 5.19 0.55 -6.76
CA GLU A 179 4.76 -0.25 -7.90
C GLU A 179 5.92 -0.57 -8.85
N TYR A 180 6.71 0.45 -9.19
CA TYR A 180 7.92 0.26 -9.99
C TYR A 180 8.90 -0.71 -9.31
N THR A 181 9.17 -0.49 -8.02
CA THR A 181 10.09 -1.33 -7.24
C THR A 181 9.63 -2.80 -7.24
N LEU A 182 8.35 -3.04 -6.99
CA LEU A 182 7.78 -4.39 -7.02
C LEU A 182 7.86 -5.01 -8.42
N SER A 183 7.50 -4.26 -9.46
CA SER A 183 7.60 -4.73 -10.85
C SER A 183 9.02 -5.17 -11.22
N GLN A 184 10.05 -4.43 -10.78
CA GLN A 184 11.45 -4.80 -11.02
C GLN A 184 11.86 -6.07 -10.25
N LEU A 185 11.36 -6.27 -9.04
CA LEU A 185 11.63 -7.46 -8.24
C LEU A 185 10.88 -8.69 -8.78
N GLU A 186 9.64 -8.53 -9.20
CA GLU A 186 8.83 -9.60 -9.82
C GLU A 186 9.44 -10.09 -11.13
N GLN A 187 10.04 -9.21 -11.94
CA GLN A 187 10.81 -9.61 -13.13
C GLN A 187 12.02 -10.50 -12.78
N GLN A 188 12.51 -10.41 -11.53
CA GLN A 188 13.57 -11.25 -10.98
C GLN A 188 12.99 -12.47 -10.22
N SER A 189 11.68 -12.74 -10.36
CA SER A 189 10.96 -13.81 -9.65
C SER A 189 10.97 -13.68 -8.13
N ARG A 190 11.08 -12.43 -7.62
CA ARG A 190 10.99 -12.12 -6.19
C ARG A 190 9.60 -11.58 -5.89
N HIS A 191 8.86 -12.29 -5.06
CA HIS A 191 7.49 -11.98 -4.67
C HIS A 191 7.42 -11.86 -3.15
N TYR A 192 6.62 -10.91 -2.66
CA TYR A 192 6.47 -10.60 -1.25
C TYR A 192 5.00 -10.53 -0.86
N ASP A 193 4.70 -10.90 0.38
CA ASP A 193 3.36 -10.92 0.94
C ASP A 193 3.01 -9.57 1.59
N ILE A 194 4.01 -8.91 2.17
CA ILE A 194 3.85 -7.62 2.85
C ILE A 194 4.95 -6.65 2.42
N ILE A 195 4.59 -5.38 2.26
CA ILE A 195 5.51 -4.29 1.99
C ILE A 195 5.50 -3.32 3.17
N VAL A 196 6.68 -3.08 3.72
CA VAL A 196 6.91 -2.09 4.78
C VAL A 196 7.64 -0.89 4.18
N LEU A 197 6.94 0.23 4.05
CA LEU A 197 7.52 1.47 3.56
C LEU A 197 8.24 2.19 4.71
N LEU A 198 9.55 2.42 4.55
CA LEU A 198 10.37 3.14 5.52
C LEU A 198 10.99 4.37 4.87
N GLU A 199 10.24 5.45 4.76
CA GLU A 199 10.74 6.70 4.21
C GLU A 199 11.92 7.25 5.01
N GLU A 200 13.00 7.68 4.32
CA GLU A 200 14.20 8.19 5.00
C GLU A 200 13.95 9.50 5.76
N VAL A 201 12.92 10.25 5.38
CA VAL A 201 12.54 11.52 6.04
C VAL A 201 12.00 11.34 7.46
N TYR A 202 11.73 10.10 7.86
CA TYR A 202 11.37 9.74 9.23
C TYR A 202 12.47 8.85 9.85
N PRO A 203 13.68 9.41 10.12
CA PRO A 203 14.84 8.60 10.51
C PRO A 203 14.72 7.99 11.90
N PHE A 204 14.03 8.65 12.83
CA PHE A 204 13.94 8.23 14.22
C PHE A 204 12.64 7.46 14.47
N ARG A 205 12.78 6.17 14.71
CA ARG A 205 11.69 5.25 15.06
C ARG A 205 11.97 4.62 16.43
N GLU A 206 10.91 4.31 17.16
CA GLU A 206 11.05 3.53 18.39
C GLU A 206 11.59 2.13 18.08
N ASP A 207 12.42 1.60 18.98
CA ASP A 207 12.92 0.24 18.87
C ASP A 207 11.77 -0.77 18.80
N GLY A 208 11.84 -1.68 17.85
CA GLY A 208 10.83 -2.71 17.62
C GLY A 208 9.48 -2.19 17.07
N LEU A 209 9.40 -0.94 16.59
CA LEU A 209 8.18 -0.40 16.01
C LEU A 209 7.67 -1.22 14.81
N ILE A 210 8.58 -1.75 14.00
CA ILE A 210 8.25 -2.52 12.81
C ILE A 210 7.63 -3.88 13.16
N ASP A 211 7.94 -4.40 14.33
CA ASP A 211 7.51 -5.72 14.80
C ASP A 211 6.22 -5.67 15.67
N LYS A 212 5.64 -4.47 15.87
CA LYS A 212 4.41 -4.27 16.64
C LYS A 212 3.17 -4.44 15.77
#